data_6e2ef621af8be1ff3353c77a6642af08
#
_entry.id   6e2ef621af8be1ff3353c77a6642af08
#
_cell.length_a   1.000
_cell.length_b   1.000
_cell.length_c   1.000
_cell.angle_alpha   90.00
_cell.angle_beta   90.00
_cell.angle_gamma   90.00
#
_symmetry.space_group_name_H-M   'P 1'
#
loop_
_entity.id
_entity.type
_entity.pdbx_description
1 polymer ?
#
loop_
_entity_poly.entity_id
_entity_poly.type
_entity_poly.pdbx_seq_one_letter_code
_entity_poly.pdbx_strand_id
1 'polypeptide(L)'
;MTALTASVLPQHRVTSSTSALPQGSVRYRLADAVDVIAGEEGGGMLFSARPLMALRLNASGVGLLSGLSASEGRTLAEVAACVPELSPLAAAGFLEELERRRLLVRQPAVPVAWPPVSIIVAAHGRPAATRACVQSLLSLDYPSERIEIMVVDDASDPPLAAALVGLPVRLLRLERNIGQSAARNLAAAEAGGELLAFTDNDCMAAAGWLRDLVPYLGDPDIAIVGGRVIGPSATGAVAGFEAVRSPLDMGFVGGPVGPREAVAYLPSCNLIVRRDVFLACRGFAADMRLGEDVDLAWRVLRSGARVHYAAAGTITHDHRARLGALLRRRADYGSSEADLQDRHPGNGRIMHLPCAGLLMLAALAAFPLAWPAAAAMIALAAGMAAIEGIKKRRRLRRIGLAVPATRLAASIIREHGASLYHLGHDVTRYYGLPVAAVSVLWPPLLPVAAVIMLVPPVCDHRRLKASLSLAAFIGLYWLEMAAYQLGVWRGCLARRCYRPLLPLIRWRS
;
A
#
# COMPACT_ATOMS: atom_id res chain seq x y z
N MET A 1 6.32 21.64 10.30
CA MET A 1 4.97 21.64 10.87
C MET A 1 4.15 22.64 10.10
N THR A 2 3.37 22.17 9.20
CA THR A 2 2.32 22.94 8.55
C THR A 2 1.16 22.99 9.54
N ALA A 3 0.70 24.19 9.89
CA ALA A 3 -0.56 24.30 10.62
C ALA A 3 -1.66 23.89 9.66
N LEU A 4 -2.36 22.80 9.96
CA LEU A 4 -3.58 22.44 9.26
C LEU A 4 -4.66 23.40 9.75
N THR A 5 -4.95 24.41 8.95
CA THR A 5 -6.18 25.19 9.10
C THR A 5 -7.21 24.53 8.18
N ALA A 6 -8.40 24.28 8.68
CA ALA A 6 -9.50 23.70 7.92
C ALA A 6 -9.93 24.55 6.69
N SER A 7 -9.27 25.72 6.46
CA SER A 7 -9.60 26.66 5.38
C SER A 7 -8.74 26.56 4.14
N VAL A 8 -7.73 25.67 4.04
CA VAL A 8 -6.77 25.64 2.91
C VAL A 8 -6.65 24.25 2.33
N LEU A 9 -7.57 23.88 1.45
CA LEU A 9 -7.45 22.69 0.61
C LEU A 9 -7.88 23.02 -0.82
N PRO A 10 -7.20 22.47 -1.85
CA PRO A 10 -7.53 22.73 -3.25
C PRO A 10 -8.92 22.16 -3.59
N GLN A 11 -9.71 22.96 -4.28
CA GLN A 11 -11.02 22.57 -4.80
C GLN A 11 -10.84 21.59 -5.96
N HIS A 12 -11.03 20.29 -5.72
CA HIS A 12 -11.26 19.33 -6.78
C HIS A 12 -12.78 19.10 -6.91
N ARG A 13 -13.34 19.49 -8.05
CA ARG A 13 -14.73 19.19 -8.42
C ARG A 13 -14.83 17.71 -8.76
N VAL A 14 -15.62 16.99 -7.98
CA VAL A 14 -16.15 15.67 -8.38
C VAL A 14 -17.58 15.91 -8.89
N THR A 15 -17.79 15.68 -10.19
CA THR A 15 -19.14 15.54 -10.75
C THR A 15 -19.46 14.05 -10.78
N SER A 16 -20.14 13.54 -9.78
CA SER A 16 -20.66 12.18 -9.75
C SER A 16 -22.12 12.17 -10.18
N SER A 17 -22.43 11.43 -11.24
CA SER A 17 -23.78 10.96 -11.51
C SER A 17 -24.03 9.77 -10.58
N THR A 18 -24.84 9.98 -9.56
CA THR A 18 -25.10 9.03 -8.49
C THR A 18 -26.27 8.13 -8.84
N SER A 19 -26.02 6.84 -9.05
CA SER A 19 -26.93 5.81 -8.57
C SER A 19 -26.60 5.60 -7.09
N ALA A 20 -27.50 5.99 -6.20
CA ALA A 20 -27.27 5.99 -4.78
C ALA A 20 -27.30 4.56 -4.23
N LEU A 21 -26.15 3.94 -3.98
CA LEU A 21 -26.09 2.87 -2.99
C LEU A 21 -26.59 3.42 -1.65
N PRO A 22 -27.41 2.70 -0.87
CA PRO A 22 -27.94 3.19 0.38
C PRO A 22 -26.79 3.63 1.29
N GLN A 23 -26.81 4.89 1.68
CA GLN A 23 -25.77 5.54 2.47
C GLN A 23 -25.73 4.95 3.88
N GLY A 24 -24.89 3.93 4.07
CA GLY A 24 -24.36 3.63 5.39
C GLY A 24 -23.36 4.74 5.72
N SER A 25 -23.59 5.51 6.78
CA SER A 25 -22.74 6.64 7.12
C SER A 25 -21.38 6.14 7.63
N VAL A 26 -20.32 6.44 6.86
CA VAL A 26 -18.93 6.21 7.28
C VAL A 26 -18.67 6.91 8.61
N ARG A 27 -18.02 6.22 9.55
CA ARG A 27 -17.62 6.77 10.84
C ARG A 27 -16.11 6.98 10.90
N TYR A 28 -15.70 8.02 11.55
CA TYR A 28 -14.31 8.36 11.81
C TYR A 28 -14.02 8.22 13.29
N ARG A 29 -12.93 7.57 13.66
CA ARG A 29 -12.42 7.52 15.03
C ARG A 29 -10.95 7.91 15.07
N LEU A 30 -10.44 8.31 16.22
CA LEU A 30 -9.00 8.50 16.41
C LEU A 30 -8.28 7.17 16.25
N ALA A 31 -7.09 7.18 15.67
CA ALA A 31 -6.22 6.02 15.67
C ALA A 31 -5.72 5.74 17.10
N ASP A 32 -5.34 4.49 17.36
CA ASP A 32 -4.84 4.09 18.68
C ASP A 32 -3.58 4.91 19.05
N ALA A 33 -3.49 5.36 20.28
CA ALA A 33 -2.44 6.23 20.81
C ALA A 33 -2.38 7.64 20.15
N VAL A 34 -3.52 8.15 19.67
CA VAL A 34 -3.71 9.53 19.23
C VAL A 34 -4.64 10.24 20.19
N ASP A 35 -4.18 11.39 20.72
CA ASP A 35 -4.90 12.21 21.67
C ASP A 35 -5.13 13.62 21.11
N VAL A 36 -6.29 14.21 21.42
CA VAL A 36 -6.59 15.63 21.18
C VAL A 36 -6.42 16.38 22.49
N ILE A 37 -5.49 17.33 22.50
CA ILE A 37 -5.21 18.16 23.68
C ILE A 37 -5.72 19.56 23.36
N ALA A 38 -6.76 20.02 24.06
CA ALA A 38 -7.28 21.38 23.95
C ALA A 38 -6.33 22.37 24.64
N GLY A 39 -6.15 23.54 24.03
CA GLY A 39 -5.36 24.65 24.59
C GLY A 39 -6.24 25.76 25.12
N GLU A 40 -5.64 26.71 25.85
CA GLU A 40 -6.37 27.80 26.60
C GLU A 40 -7.07 28.80 25.66
N GLU A 41 -6.67 28.99 24.40
CA GLU A 41 -7.25 29.97 23.47
C GLU A 41 -8.20 29.33 22.41
N GLY A 42 -8.85 28.21 22.74
CA GLY A 42 -9.76 27.49 21.82
C GLY A 42 -9.04 26.68 20.72
N GLY A 43 -7.75 26.86 20.52
CA GLY A 43 -6.90 26.01 19.68
C GLY A 43 -6.48 24.76 20.47
N GLY A 44 -5.67 23.90 19.83
CA GLY A 44 -5.22 22.68 20.48
C GLY A 44 -4.14 21.94 19.70
N MET A 45 -3.98 20.68 20.03
CA MET A 45 -3.00 19.84 19.41
C MET A 45 -3.51 18.41 19.28
N LEU A 46 -3.24 17.82 18.13
CA LEU A 46 -3.36 16.39 17.91
C LEU A 46 -1.99 15.76 18.12
N PHE A 47 -1.89 14.85 19.07
CA PHE A 47 -0.64 14.20 19.45
C PHE A 47 -0.73 12.70 19.18
N SER A 48 0.31 12.15 18.53
CA SER A 48 0.52 10.71 18.37
C SER A 48 1.86 10.31 18.96
N ALA A 49 1.85 9.28 19.79
CA ALA A 49 3.08 8.73 20.37
C ALA A 49 3.81 7.78 19.40
N ARG A 50 3.08 7.20 18.41
CA ARG A 50 3.64 6.22 17.45
C ARG A 50 2.99 6.34 16.07
N PRO A 51 3.67 7.00 15.09
CA PRO A 51 4.93 7.73 15.21
C PRO A 51 4.79 8.99 16.06
N LEU A 52 5.90 9.47 16.64
CA LEU A 52 5.88 10.71 17.42
C LEU A 52 5.54 11.89 16.49
N MET A 53 4.32 12.36 16.58
CA MET A 53 3.78 13.44 15.76
C MET A 53 2.95 14.39 16.62
N ALA A 54 3.10 15.68 16.37
CA ALA A 54 2.25 16.70 16.98
C ALA A 54 1.81 17.68 15.90
N LEU A 55 0.51 17.84 15.75
CA LEU A 55 -0.10 18.79 14.82
C LEU A 55 -0.82 19.86 15.63
N ARG A 56 -0.54 21.13 15.34
CA ARG A 56 -1.30 22.24 15.92
C ARG A 56 -2.65 22.33 15.23
N LEU A 57 -3.69 22.43 16.02
CA LEU A 57 -5.08 22.61 15.59
C LEU A 57 -5.51 24.05 15.91
N ASN A 58 -6.27 24.66 15.01
CA ASN A 58 -7.06 25.85 15.31
C ASN A 58 -8.35 25.42 16.05
N ALA A 59 -9.15 26.39 16.47
CA ALA A 59 -10.41 26.13 17.19
C ALA A 59 -11.34 25.21 16.39
N SER A 60 -11.50 25.44 15.09
CA SER A 60 -12.30 24.58 14.21
C SER A 60 -11.78 23.16 14.15
N GLY A 61 -10.45 22.97 14.07
CA GLY A 61 -9.83 21.63 14.06
C GLY A 61 -10.04 20.89 15.39
N VAL A 62 -9.98 21.59 16.52
CA VAL A 62 -10.32 21.02 17.85
C VAL A 62 -11.81 20.67 17.90
N GLY A 63 -12.67 21.58 17.43
CA GLY A 63 -14.13 21.36 17.38
C GLY A 63 -14.50 20.12 16.56
N LEU A 64 -13.91 19.96 15.36
CA LEU A 64 -14.15 18.78 14.50
C LEU A 64 -13.74 17.46 15.18
N LEU A 65 -12.68 17.48 15.97
CA LEU A 65 -12.20 16.28 16.66
C LEU A 65 -12.78 16.09 18.05
N SER A 66 -13.54 17.07 18.54
CA SER A 66 -14.23 16.98 19.83
C SER A 66 -15.24 15.82 19.79
N GLY A 67 -15.13 14.91 20.74
CA GLY A 67 -15.98 13.72 20.82
C GLY A 67 -15.58 12.57 19.89
N LEU A 68 -14.46 12.64 19.16
CA LEU A 68 -13.81 11.47 18.57
C LEU A 68 -12.88 10.83 19.60
N SER A 69 -12.95 9.53 19.73
CA SER A 69 -12.04 8.73 20.56
C SER A 69 -11.48 7.54 19.75
N ALA A 70 -10.59 6.77 20.34
CA ALA A 70 -10.10 5.53 19.72
C ALA A 70 -11.16 4.41 19.73
N SER A 71 -12.14 4.49 20.64
CA SER A 71 -13.20 3.48 20.78
C SER A 71 -14.49 3.86 20.07
N GLU A 72 -14.80 5.15 19.95
CA GLU A 72 -16.07 5.64 19.43
C GLU A 72 -15.87 6.54 18.21
N GLY A 73 -16.51 6.15 17.10
CA GLY A 73 -16.47 6.88 15.83
C GLY A 73 -17.71 7.74 15.64
N ARG A 74 -17.57 8.84 14.86
CA ARG A 74 -18.65 9.72 14.42
C ARG A 74 -18.70 9.83 12.91
N THR A 75 -19.90 10.05 12.38
CA THR A 75 -20.11 10.33 10.95
C THR A 75 -19.58 11.70 10.57
N LEU A 76 -19.36 11.93 9.28
CA LEU A 76 -18.97 13.25 8.77
C LEU A 76 -20.00 14.32 9.16
N ALA A 77 -21.29 14.00 9.12
CA ALA A 77 -22.36 14.93 9.49
C ALA A 77 -22.30 15.29 10.99
N GLU A 78 -22.10 14.29 11.87
CA GLU A 78 -21.96 14.51 13.31
C GLU A 78 -20.70 15.33 13.64
N VAL A 79 -19.59 15.10 12.91
CA VAL A 79 -18.35 15.87 13.07
C VAL A 79 -18.51 17.29 12.55
N ALA A 80 -19.09 17.48 11.37
CA ALA A 80 -19.33 18.82 10.80
C ALA A 80 -20.30 19.65 11.65
N ALA A 81 -21.29 19.04 12.28
CA ALA A 81 -22.21 19.71 13.18
C ALA A 81 -21.53 20.34 14.41
N CYS A 82 -20.34 19.88 14.79
CA CYS A 82 -19.55 20.48 15.87
C CYS A 82 -18.94 21.85 15.50
N VAL A 83 -18.91 22.19 14.20
CA VAL A 83 -18.31 23.44 13.68
C VAL A 83 -19.19 23.95 12.53
N PRO A 84 -20.39 24.53 12.84
CA PRO A 84 -21.38 24.88 11.83
C PRO A 84 -20.93 25.92 10.79
N GLU A 85 -19.93 26.74 11.14
CA GLU A 85 -19.33 27.75 10.25
C GLU A 85 -18.40 27.12 9.17
N LEU A 86 -18.04 25.84 9.31
CA LEU A 86 -17.18 25.14 8.36
C LEU A 86 -18.01 24.36 7.35
N SER A 87 -17.69 24.49 6.06
CA SER A 87 -18.39 23.70 5.05
C SER A 87 -18.13 22.19 5.23
N PRO A 88 -19.12 21.31 4.94
CA PRO A 88 -18.94 19.86 5.01
C PRO A 88 -17.77 19.37 4.15
N LEU A 89 -17.51 20.00 3.00
CA LEU A 89 -16.37 19.68 2.13
C LEU A 89 -15.04 19.98 2.81
N ALA A 90 -14.92 21.09 3.52
CA ALA A 90 -13.70 21.43 4.27
C ALA A 90 -13.49 20.47 5.45
N ALA A 91 -14.56 20.08 6.16
CA ALA A 91 -14.50 19.08 7.21
C ALA A 91 -14.05 17.71 6.66
N ALA A 92 -14.61 17.25 5.53
CA ALA A 92 -14.23 16.02 4.86
C ALA A 92 -12.74 16.03 4.48
N GLY A 93 -12.26 17.08 3.83
CA GLY A 93 -10.86 17.22 3.46
C GLY A 93 -9.90 17.22 4.65
N PHE A 94 -10.30 17.82 5.78
CA PHE A 94 -9.52 17.80 7.02
C PHE A 94 -9.41 16.37 7.58
N LEU A 95 -10.53 15.64 7.66
CA LEU A 95 -10.54 14.25 8.13
C LEU A 95 -9.73 13.33 7.20
N GLU A 96 -9.83 13.53 5.89
CA GLU A 96 -9.04 12.79 4.90
C GLU A 96 -7.53 13.00 5.08
N GLU A 97 -7.08 14.24 5.31
CA GLU A 97 -5.67 14.52 5.56
C GLU A 97 -5.19 13.84 6.86
N LEU A 98 -6.03 13.78 7.90
CA LEU A 98 -5.69 13.05 9.12
C LEU A 98 -5.68 11.54 8.92
N GLU A 99 -6.59 10.99 8.10
CA GLU A 99 -6.59 9.58 7.70
C GLU A 99 -5.29 9.25 6.93
N ARG A 100 -4.91 10.08 5.97
CA ARG A 100 -3.64 9.93 5.20
C ARG A 100 -2.42 9.94 6.12
N ARG A 101 -2.45 10.73 7.19
CA ARG A 101 -1.41 10.75 8.23
C ARG A 101 -1.52 9.62 9.25
N ARG A 102 -2.52 8.74 9.12
CA ARG A 102 -2.81 7.63 10.03
C ARG A 102 -3.13 8.10 11.46
N LEU A 103 -3.73 9.27 11.59
CA LEU A 103 -4.20 9.84 12.86
C LEU A 103 -5.68 9.58 13.09
N LEU A 104 -6.42 9.26 12.01
CA LEU A 104 -7.79 8.80 12.03
C LEU A 104 -7.90 7.45 11.34
N VAL A 105 -8.89 6.67 11.78
CA VAL A 105 -9.30 5.41 11.16
C VAL A 105 -10.73 5.59 10.66
N ARG A 106 -10.93 5.26 9.39
CA ARG A 106 -12.25 5.20 8.77
C ARG A 106 -12.90 3.86 9.11
N GLN A 107 -14.09 3.90 9.66
CA GLN A 107 -14.92 2.73 9.92
C GLN A 107 -16.16 2.80 9.02
N PRO A 108 -16.32 1.86 8.11
CA PRO A 108 -17.53 1.80 7.29
C PRO A 108 -18.71 1.35 8.17
N ALA A 109 -19.88 1.88 7.89
CA ALA A 109 -21.10 1.39 8.49
C ALA A 109 -21.60 0.16 7.74
N VAL A 110 -22.17 -0.81 8.46
CA VAL A 110 -22.84 -1.95 7.83
C VAL A 110 -23.99 -1.43 6.96
N PRO A 111 -24.08 -1.82 5.67
CA PRO A 111 -25.13 -1.34 4.81
C PRO A 111 -26.49 -1.85 5.26
N VAL A 112 -27.52 -1.03 5.12
CA VAL A 112 -28.91 -1.41 5.43
C VAL A 112 -29.40 -2.52 4.49
N ALA A 113 -28.97 -2.47 3.22
CA ALA A 113 -29.18 -3.51 2.24
C ALA A 113 -27.87 -3.85 1.55
N TRP A 114 -27.55 -5.14 1.44
CA TRP A 114 -26.36 -5.60 0.78
C TRP A 114 -26.50 -5.46 -0.75
N PRO A 115 -25.57 -4.76 -1.44
CA PRO A 115 -25.64 -4.61 -2.90
C PRO A 115 -25.36 -5.94 -3.62
N PRO A 116 -25.88 -6.15 -4.84
CA PRO A 116 -25.52 -7.30 -5.65
C PRO A 116 -24.06 -7.24 -6.09
N VAL A 117 -23.37 -8.37 -5.97
CA VAL A 117 -21.94 -8.53 -6.28
C VAL A 117 -21.75 -9.63 -7.32
N SER A 118 -21.07 -9.32 -8.41
CA SER A 118 -20.55 -10.34 -9.34
C SER A 118 -19.09 -10.64 -9.02
N ILE A 119 -18.81 -11.87 -8.58
CA ILE A 119 -17.47 -12.35 -8.32
C ILE A 119 -16.90 -12.96 -9.59
N ILE A 120 -15.78 -12.43 -10.08
CA ILE A 120 -15.15 -12.81 -11.34
C ILE A 120 -13.84 -13.52 -11.06
N VAL A 121 -13.74 -14.77 -11.52
CA VAL A 121 -12.56 -15.64 -11.41
C VAL A 121 -12.05 -15.93 -12.82
N ALA A 122 -10.94 -15.32 -13.23
CA ALA A 122 -10.24 -15.70 -14.46
C ALA A 122 -9.35 -16.92 -14.18
N ALA A 123 -9.50 -17.97 -14.96
CA ALA A 123 -8.81 -19.23 -14.73
C ALA A 123 -8.21 -19.81 -16.02
N HIS A 124 -6.98 -20.32 -15.90
CA HIS A 124 -6.31 -21.07 -16.95
C HIS A 124 -5.60 -22.27 -16.33
N GLY A 125 -6.09 -23.49 -16.61
CA GLY A 125 -5.62 -24.71 -15.96
C GLY A 125 -6.00 -24.78 -14.47
N ARG A 126 -5.30 -25.64 -13.71
CA ARG A 126 -5.48 -25.85 -12.25
C ARG A 126 -6.91 -26.21 -11.83
N PRO A 127 -7.54 -27.25 -12.40
CA PRO A 127 -8.95 -27.56 -12.14
C PRO A 127 -9.27 -27.76 -10.65
N ALA A 128 -8.39 -28.44 -9.89
CA ALA A 128 -8.60 -28.65 -8.47
C ALA A 128 -8.55 -27.35 -7.65
N ALA A 129 -7.60 -26.45 -7.95
CA ALA A 129 -7.52 -25.15 -7.29
C ALA A 129 -8.72 -24.27 -7.63
N THR A 130 -9.14 -24.25 -8.91
CA THR A 130 -10.33 -23.52 -9.36
C THR A 130 -11.58 -24.01 -8.63
N ARG A 131 -11.76 -25.33 -8.48
CA ARG A 131 -12.89 -25.88 -7.70
C ARG A 131 -12.84 -25.45 -6.24
N ALA A 132 -11.68 -25.53 -5.59
CA ALA A 132 -11.51 -25.12 -4.19
C ALA A 132 -11.78 -23.62 -4.02
N CYS A 133 -11.29 -22.78 -4.93
CA CYS A 133 -11.58 -21.34 -4.96
C CYS A 133 -13.09 -21.12 -4.99
N VAL A 134 -13.81 -21.70 -5.95
CA VAL A 134 -15.26 -21.56 -6.07
C VAL A 134 -15.99 -22.05 -4.83
N GLN A 135 -15.58 -23.17 -4.23
CA GLN A 135 -16.18 -23.65 -2.99
C GLN A 135 -16.03 -22.66 -1.84
N SER A 136 -14.89 -21.98 -1.73
CA SER A 136 -14.71 -20.91 -0.75
C SER A 136 -15.63 -19.72 -0.98
N LEU A 137 -15.89 -19.37 -2.26
CA LEU A 137 -16.79 -18.28 -2.63
C LEU A 137 -18.26 -18.61 -2.33
N LEU A 138 -18.64 -19.88 -2.45
CA LEU A 138 -20.00 -20.37 -2.09
C LEU A 138 -20.23 -20.39 -0.58
N SER A 139 -19.17 -20.30 0.22
CA SER A 139 -19.22 -20.32 1.70
C SER A 139 -19.11 -18.91 2.31
N LEU A 140 -19.27 -17.85 1.51
CA LEU A 140 -19.20 -16.48 1.98
C LEU A 140 -20.38 -16.11 2.88
N ASP A 141 -20.11 -15.37 3.95
CA ASP A 141 -21.12 -14.76 4.81
C ASP A 141 -21.66 -13.47 4.12
N TYR A 142 -22.49 -13.68 3.12
CA TYR A 142 -23.14 -12.65 2.33
C TYR A 142 -24.45 -13.22 1.78
N PRO A 143 -25.53 -12.42 1.59
CA PRO A 143 -26.79 -12.94 1.06
C PRO A 143 -26.58 -13.63 -0.28
N SER A 144 -26.89 -14.93 -0.35
CA SER A 144 -26.59 -15.78 -1.52
C SER A 144 -27.31 -15.32 -2.78
N GLU A 145 -28.51 -14.74 -2.65
CA GLU A 145 -29.31 -14.18 -3.74
C GLU A 145 -28.70 -12.86 -4.27
N ARG A 146 -27.70 -12.31 -3.61
CA ARG A 146 -26.97 -11.12 -4.03
C ARG A 146 -25.58 -11.43 -4.60
N ILE A 147 -25.24 -12.70 -4.75
CA ILE A 147 -23.94 -13.13 -5.31
C ILE A 147 -24.17 -13.82 -6.64
N GLU A 148 -23.45 -13.34 -7.66
CA GLU A 148 -23.23 -14.03 -8.93
C GLU A 148 -21.77 -14.47 -8.97
N ILE A 149 -21.48 -15.75 -9.22
CA ILE A 149 -20.11 -16.24 -9.41
C ILE A 149 -19.89 -16.57 -10.86
N MET A 150 -18.94 -15.87 -11.49
CA MET A 150 -18.55 -16.03 -12.89
C MET A 150 -17.13 -16.59 -12.99
N VAL A 151 -16.97 -17.74 -13.60
CA VAL A 151 -15.66 -18.32 -13.89
C VAL A 151 -15.38 -18.20 -15.38
N VAL A 152 -14.30 -17.53 -15.74
CA VAL A 152 -13.84 -17.46 -17.14
C VAL A 152 -12.73 -18.49 -17.33
N ASP A 153 -13.04 -19.52 -18.07
CA ASP A 153 -12.07 -20.54 -18.50
C ASP A 153 -11.32 -20.03 -19.76
N ASP A 154 -10.15 -19.46 -19.54
CA ASP A 154 -9.31 -18.87 -20.59
C ASP A 154 -8.56 -19.94 -21.39
N ALA A 155 -9.35 -20.80 -22.08
CA ALA A 155 -8.89 -21.91 -22.91
C ALA A 155 -8.01 -22.93 -22.15
N SER A 156 -8.46 -23.40 -21.00
CA SER A 156 -7.76 -24.47 -20.25
C SER A 156 -7.77 -25.79 -21.01
N ASP A 157 -6.72 -26.57 -20.84
CA ASP A 157 -6.62 -27.96 -21.30
C ASP A 157 -6.16 -28.84 -20.11
N PRO A 158 -7.01 -29.77 -19.63
CA PRO A 158 -8.43 -29.99 -20.00
C PRO A 158 -9.34 -28.83 -19.57
N PRO A 159 -10.55 -28.75 -20.21
CA PRO A 159 -11.57 -27.75 -19.87
C PRO A 159 -11.99 -27.80 -18.39
N LEU A 160 -12.24 -26.61 -17.79
CA LEU A 160 -12.61 -26.51 -16.37
C LEU A 160 -14.06 -26.96 -16.08
N ALA A 161 -14.90 -27.12 -17.11
CA ALA A 161 -16.29 -27.51 -16.98
C ALA A 161 -16.45 -28.77 -16.11
N ALA A 162 -15.64 -29.81 -16.32
CA ALA A 162 -15.69 -31.04 -15.55
C ALA A 162 -15.40 -30.82 -14.03
N ALA A 163 -14.45 -29.93 -13.72
CA ALA A 163 -14.12 -29.60 -12.34
C ALA A 163 -15.20 -28.80 -11.63
N LEU A 164 -16.07 -28.11 -12.36
CA LEU A 164 -17.12 -27.23 -11.81
C LEU A 164 -18.52 -27.86 -11.82
N VAL A 165 -18.62 -29.12 -12.25
CA VAL A 165 -19.90 -29.87 -12.21
C VAL A 165 -20.50 -29.84 -10.80
N GLY A 166 -21.81 -29.51 -10.71
CA GLY A 166 -22.58 -29.43 -9.47
C GLY A 166 -22.37 -28.18 -8.65
N LEU A 167 -21.59 -27.21 -9.11
CA LEU A 167 -21.44 -25.91 -8.46
C LEU A 167 -22.32 -24.85 -9.18
N PRO A 168 -23.04 -24.00 -8.43
CA PRO A 168 -23.93 -22.97 -8.99
C PRO A 168 -23.11 -21.76 -9.45
N VAL A 169 -22.39 -21.90 -10.57
CA VAL A 169 -21.55 -20.85 -11.17
C VAL A 169 -21.86 -20.67 -12.64
N ARG A 170 -21.70 -19.47 -13.14
CA ARG A 170 -21.73 -19.16 -14.56
C ARG A 170 -20.34 -19.36 -15.15
N LEU A 171 -20.18 -20.36 -16.00
CA LEU A 171 -18.93 -20.66 -16.69
C LEU A 171 -18.93 -20.03 -18.08
N LEU A 172 -17.94 -19.16 -18.35
CA LEU A 172 -17.66 -18.60 -19.65
C LEU A 172 -16.39 -19.26 -20.19
N ARG A 173 -16.52 -20.10 -21.23
CA ARG A 173 -15.35 -20.74 -21.86
C ARG A 173 -14.92 -19.97 -23.10
N LEU A 174 -13.62 -19.68 -23.16
CA LEU A 174 -13.00 -19.05 -24.33
C LEU A 174 -12.34 -20.09 -25.23
N GLU A 175 -12.36 -19.83 -26.53
CA GLU A 175 -11.76 -20.73 -27.56
C GLU A 175 -10.22 -20.66 -27.54
N ARG A 176 -9.66 -19.51 -27.16
CA ARG A 176 -8.21 -19.25 -27.08
C ARG A 176 -7.85 -18.48 -25.81
N ASN A 177 -6.64 -18.64 -25.35
CA ASN A 177 -6.12 -17.85 -24.23
C ASN A 177 -5.93 -16.39 -24.67
N ILE A 178 -6.64 -15.48 -24.00
CA ILE A 178 -6.59 -14.04 -24.24
C ILE A 178 -5.96 -13.28 -23.05
N GLY A 179 -5.62 -13.99 -21.99
CA GLY A 179 -4.99 -13.46 -20.79
C GLY A 179 -6.00 -12.93 -19.75
N GLN A 180 -5.55 -12.92 -18.50
CA GLN A 180 -6.39 -12.66 -17.33
C GLN A 180 -7.14 -11.31 -17.40
N SER A 181 -6.51 -10.24 -17.87
CA SER A 181 -7.11 -8.90 -17.97
C SER A 181 -8.28 -8.88 -18.95
N ALA A 182 -8.09 -9.43 -20.14
CA ALA A 182 -9.12 -9.50 -21.16
C ALA A 182 -10.28 -10.43 -20.73
N ALA A 183 -9.96 -11.58 -20.11
CA ALA A 183 -10.94 -12.51 -19.57
C ALA A 183 -11.80 -11.87 -18.49
N ARG A 184 -11.19 -11.15 -17.53
CA ARG A 184 -11.92 -10.42 -16.48
C ARG A 184 -12.80 -9.31 -17.06
N ASN A 185 -12.31 -8.56 -18.05
CA ASN A 185 -13.09 -7.50 -18.72
C ASN A 185 -14.32 -8.06 -19.43
N LEU A 186 -14.19 -9.22 -20.08
CA LEU A 186 -15.29 -9.89 -20.76
C LEU A 186 -16.39 -10.25 -19.76
N ALA A 187 -16.05 -10.90 -18.65
CA ALA A 187 -17.01 -11.23 -17.61
C ALA A 187 -17.62 -9.98 -16.97
N ALA A 188 -16.84 -8.94 -16.73
CA ALA A 188 -17.32 -7.69 -16.15
C ALA A 188 -18.37 -6.98 -17.04
N ALA A 189 -18.25 -7.10 -18.37
CA ALA A 189 -19.23 -6.57 -19.30
C ALA A 189 -20.58 -7.29 -19.20
N GLU A 190 -20.57 -8.60 -18.92
CA GLU A 190 -21.75 -9.45 -18.81
C GLU A 190 -22.29 -9.57 -17.37
N ALA A 191 -21.56 -9.03 -16.39
CA ALA A 191 -21.91 -9.12 -14.97
C ALA A 191 -23.16 -8.30 -14.63
N GLY A 192 -24.06 -8.86 -13.81
CA GLY A 192 -25.30 -8.22 -13.36
C GLY A 192 -25.15 -7.42 -12.05
N GLY A 193 -24.06 -7.62 -11.27
CA GLY A 193 -23.84 -6.97 -9.99
C GLY A 193 -23.55 -5.48 -10.10
N GLU A 194 -23.92 -4.73 -9.08
CA GLU A 194 -23.52 -3.31 -8.92
C GLU A 194 -22.03 -3.20 -8.57
N LEU A 195 -21.49 -4.23 -7.92
CA LEU A 195 -20.09 -4.35 -7.55
C LEU A 195 -19.46 -5.52 -8.30
N LEU A 196 -18.23 -5.34 -8.75
CA LEU A 196 -17.40 -6.41 -9.31
C LEU A 196 -16.32 -6.77 -8.29
N ALA A 197 -16.25 -8.04 -7.91
CA ALA A 197 -15.21 -8.56 -7.03
C ALA A 197 -14.29 -9.49 -7.82
N PHE A 198 -12.99 -9.21 -7.81
CA PHE A 198 -12.00 -10.00 -8.55
C PHE A 198 -11.18 -10.85 -7.60
N THR A 199 -10.99 -12.11 -7.99
CA THR A 199 -10.05 -13.01 -7.34
C THR A 199 -9.41 -13.96 -8.36
N ASP A 200 -8.33 -14.64 -7.98
CA ASP A 200 -7.63 -15.59 -8.83
C ASP A 200 -8.07 -17.03 -8.51
N ASN A 201 -7.92 -17.94 -9.47
CA ASN A 201 -8.34 -19.32 -9.31
C ASN A 201 -7.47 -20.17 -8.35
N ASP A 202 -6.39 -19.60 -7.82
CA ASP A 202 -5.53 -20.16 -6.78
C ASP A 202 -5.66 -19.41 -5.43
N CYS A 203 -6.79 -18.75 -5.25
CA CYS A 203 -7.15 -18.01 -4.06
C CYS A 203 -8.29 -18.70 -3.29
N MET A 204 -8.27 -18.55 -1.96
CA MET A 204 -9.32 -19.00 -1.05
C MET A 204 -9.83 -17.80 -0.26
N ALA A 205 -11.11 -17.47 -0.42
CA ALA A 205 -11.74 -16.38 0.31
C ALA A 205 -12.11 -16.80 1.74
N ALA A 206 -11.82 -15.95 2.71
CA ALA A 206 -12.37 -16.10 4.05
C ALA A 206 -13.88 -15.79 4.03
N ALA A 207 -14.67 -16.42 4.92
CA ALA A 207 -16.12 -16.24 4.95
C ALA A 207 -16.56 -14.76 5.00
N GLY A 208 -15.84 -13.91 5.72
CA GLY A 208 -16.12 -12.48 5.84
C GLY A 208 -15.64 -11.61 4.67
N TRP A 209 -15.06 -12.16 3.62
CA TRP A 209 -14.40 -11.40 2.55
C TRP A 209 -15.21 -10.20 2.04
N LEU A 210 -16.41 -10.44 1.50
CA LEU A 210 -17.29 -9.40 1.00
C LEU A 210 -17.86 -8.54 2.14
N ARG A 211 -18.24 -9.17 3.25
CA ARG A 211 -18.84 -8.50 4.40
C ARG A 211 -17.94 -7.45 5.02
N ASP A 212 -16.64 -7.70 5.00
CA ASP A 212 -15.63 -6.79 5.54
C ASP A 212 -15.29 -5.65 4.58
N LEU A 213 -15.42 -5.85 3.26
CA LEU A 213 -14.97 -4.90 2.26
C LEU A 213 -16.09 -4.04 1.66
N VAL A 214 -17.24 -4.64 1.36
CA VAL A 214 -18.37 -3.94 0.72
C VAL A 214 -18.80 -2.69 1.47
N PRO A 215 -18.83 -2.66 2.81
CA PRO A 215 -19.20 -1.45 3.55
C PRO A 215 -18.38 -0.20 3.24
N TYR A 216 -17.09 -0.33 2.83
CA TYR A 216 -16.27 0.82 2.41
C TYR A 216 -16.80 1.51 1.16
N LEU A 217 -17.46 0.76 0.28
CA LEU A 217 -18.09 1.28 -0.92
C LEU A 217 -19.44 1.98 -0.64
N GLY A 218 -19.90 2.00 0.61
CA GLY A 218 -20.98 2.88 1.06
C GLY A 218 -20.61 4.37 0.98
N ASP A 219 -19.30 4.70 1.00
CA ASP A 219 -18.81 6.04 0.69
C ASP A 219 -18.82 6.24 -0.85
N PRO A 220 -19.57 7.22 -1.39
CA PRO A 220 -19.68 7.43 -2.83
C PRO A 220 -18.34 7.81 -3.49
N ASP A 221 -17.40 8.38 -2.75
CA ASP A 221 -16.10 8.77 -3.25
C ASP A 221 -15.15 7.56 -3.42
N ILE A 222 -15.38 6.46 -2.70
CA ILE A 222 -14.58 5.25 -2.81
C ILE A 222 -15.13 4.38 -3.95
N ALA A 223 -14.35 4.27 -5.01
CA ALA A 223 -14.70 3.44 -6.16
C ALA A 223 -14.10 2.03 -6.10
N ILE A 224 -12.94 1.87 -5.46
CA ILE A 224 -12.24 0.59 -5.30
C ILE A 224 -11.89 0.38 -3.84
N VAL A 225 -12.12 -0.83 -3.34
CA VAL A 225 -11.56 -1.31 -2.08
C VAL A 225 -10.82 -2.63 -2.31
N GLY A 226 -9.65 -2.76 -1.68
CA GLY A 226 -8.91 -4.01 -1.65
C GLY A 226 -8.74 -4.52 -0.23
N GLY A 227 -8.73 -5.83 -0.08
CA GLY A 227 -8.55 -6.52 1.18
C GLY A 227 -7.15 -7.11 1.35
N ARG A 228 -6.95 -7.74 2.48
CA ARG A 228 -5.67 -8.35 2.83
C ARG A 228 -5.45 -9.65 2.07
N VAL A 229 -4.25 -9.86 1.53
CA VAL A 229 -3.83 -11.11 0.90
C VAL A 229 -2.74 -11.75 1.76
N ILE A 230 -2.96 -12.98 2.17
CA ILE A 230 -2.00 -13.75 2.99
C ILE A 230 -1.57 -15.02 2.26
N GLY A 231 -0.43 -15.57 2.64
CA GLY A 231 -0.03 -16.92 2.20
C GLY A 231 -0.62 -18.02 3.08
N PRO A 232 -0.72 -19.25 2.57
CA PRO A 232 -1.05 -20.40 3.38
C PRO A 232 0.07 -20.69 4.39
N SER A 233 -0.21 -21.48 5.41
CA SER A 233 0.80 -22.00 6.31
C SER A 233 1.85 -22.77 5.49
N ALA A 234 3.11 -22.33 5.57
CA ALA A 234 4.12 -22.75 4.63
C ALA A 234 5.24 -23.56 5.30
N THR A 235 5.66 -24.64 4.66
CA THR A 235 6.84 -25.42 5.03
C THR A 235 7.99 -25.12 4.05
N GLY A 236 9.20 -24.93 4.60
CA GLY A 236 10.40 -24.64 3.82
C GLY A 236 10.77 -23.16 3.71
N ALA A 237 12.03 -22.91 3.37
CA ALA A 237 12.62 -21.56 3.43
C ALA A 237 11.97 -20.58 2.46
N VAL A 238 11.73 -20.97 1.20
CA VAL A 238 11.14 -20.09 0.17
C VAL A 238 9.71 -19.73 0.54
N ALA A 239 8.91 -20.71 0.95
CA ALA A 239 7.52 -20.49 1.31
C ALA A 239 7.39 -19.66 2.60
N GLY A 240 8.27 -19.89 3.61
CA GLY A 240 8.33 -19.06 4.81
C GLY A 240 8.77 -17.61 4.53
N PHE A 241 9.63 -17.39 3.54
CA PHE A 241 10.00 -16.06 3.07
C PHE A 241 8.81 -15.35 2.37
N GLU A 242 8.14 -16.05 1.45
CA GLU A 242 6.95 -15.53 0.77
C GLU A 242 5.80 -15.19 1.74
N ALA A 243 5.60 -16.01 2.76
CA ALA A 243 4.55 -15.78 3.75
C ALA A 243 4.68 -14.44 4.48
N VAL A 244 5.90 -13.91 4.64
CA VAL A 244 6.16 -12.63 5.34
C VAL A 244 6.55 -11.48 4.41
N ARG A 245 6.91 -11.79 3.15
CA ARG A 245 7.35 -10.78 2.17
C ARG A 245 6.62 -10.84 0.83
N SER A 246 5.42 -11.40 0.83
CA SER A 246 4.59 -11.35 -0.37
C SER A 246 4.33 -9.91 -0.80
N PRO A 247 4.53 -9.54 -2.07
CA PRO A 247 4.14 -8.23 -2.58
C PRO A 247 2.62 -8.07 -2.65
N LEU A 248 1.86 -9.13 -2.39
CA LEU A 248 0.40 -9.10 -2.35
C LEU A 248 -0.13 -8.71 -0.96
N ASP A 249 0.67 -8.86 0.13
CA ASP A 249 0.27 -8.43 1.48
C ASP A 249 0.62 -6.96 1.70
N MET A 250 -0.40 -6.11 1.71
CA MET A 250 -0.28 -4.67 1.97
C MET A 250 -0.16 -4.34 3.46
N GLY A 251 -0.15 -5.34 4.34
CA GLY A 251 0.06 -5.22 5.79
C GLY A 251 -1.21 -5.03 6.61
N PHE A 252 -1.01 -4.61 7.86
CA PHE A 252 -2.05 -4.60 8.90
C PHE A 252 -2.74 -3.24 9.09
N VAL A 253 -2.38 -2.23 8.29
CA VAL A 253 -2.91 -0.87 8.46
C VAL A 253 -3.61 -0.45 7.18
N GLY A 254 -4.92 -0.27 7.26
CA GLY A 254 -5.76 0.24 6.19
C GLY A 254 -5.52 1.73 5.92
N GLY A 255 -6.03 2.22 4.80
CA GLY A 255 -5.96 3.64 4.44
C GLY A 255 -6.08 3.89 2.94
N PRO A 256 -5.92 5.14 2.51
CA PRO A 256 -5.96 5.50 1.11
C PRO A 256 -4.82 4.83 0.32
N VAL A 257 -5.11 4.53 -0.94
CA VAL A 257 -4.17 3.91 -1.88
C VAL A 257 -3.77 4.92 -2.95
N GLY A 258 -2.50 4.93 -3.31
CA GLY A 258 -2.01 5.81 -4.37
C GLY A 258 -0.49 5.83 -4.48
N PRO A 259 0.05 6.43 -5.57
CA PRO A 259 1.49 6.41 -5.85
C PRO A 259 2.36 7.07 -4.77
N ARG A 260 1.77 7.89 -3.92
CA ARG A 260 2.45 8.62 -2.82
C ARG A 260 1.93 8.25 -1.45
N GLU A 261 1.03 7.27 -1.39
CA GLU A 261 0.46 6.76 -0.16
C GLU A 261 1.30 5.60 0.39
N ALA A 262 1.01 5.21 1.62
CA ALA A 262 1.70 4.09 2.25
C ALA A 262 1.39 2.75 1.57
N VAL A 263 0.20 2.62 0.97
CA VAL A 263 -0.19 1.53 0.10
C VAL A 263 -0.22 2.08 -1.32
N ALA A 264 0.70 1.63 -2.17
CA ALA A 264 0.86 2.19 -3.51
C ALA A 264 -0.12 1.62 -4.54
N TYR A 265 -0.61 0.41 -4.32
CA TYR A 265 -1.50 -0.35 -5.23
C TYR A 265 -2.30 -1.40 -4.47
N LEU A 266 -3.28 -2.01 -5.16
CA LEU A 266 -4.05 -3.15 -4.67
C LEU A 266 -3.86 -4.33 -5.61
N PRO A 267 -3.63 -5.55 -5.10
CA PRO A 267 -3.56 -6.74 -5.93
C PRO A 267 -4.95 -7.11 -6.47
N SER A 268 -5.04 -7.41 -7.76
CA SER A 268 -6.30 -7.78 -8.42
C SER A 268 -6.96 -9.04 -7.89
N CYS A 269 -6.21 -9.88 -7.18
CA CYS A 269 -6.78 -11.10 -6.57
C CYS A 269 -7.61 -10.82 -5.31
N ASN A 270 -7.62 -9.59 -4.80
CA ASN A 270 -8.48 -9.16 -3.69
C ASN A 270 -8.93 -7.72 -3.88
N LEU A 271 -9.78 -7.49 -4.86
CA LEU A 271 -10.21 -6.16 -5.28
C LEU A 271 -11.72 -6.15 -5.56
N ILE A 272 -12.43 -5.19 -4.97
CA ILE A 272 -13.84 -4.92 -5.26
C ILE A 272 -13.96 -3.50 -5.81
N VAL A 273 -14.69 -3.35 -6.91
CA VAL A 273 -14.86 -2.07 -7.61
C VAL A 273 -16.33 -1.83 -7.98
N ARG A 274 -16.75 -0.58 -7.99
CA ARG A 274 -18.05 -0.20 -8.57
C ARG A 274 -18.04 -0.51 -10.05
N ARG A 275 -19.07 -1.24 -10.53
CA ARG A 275 -19.16 -1.68 -11.92
C ARG A 275 -19.16 -0.51 -12.90
N ASP A 276 -19.93 0.55 -12.62
CA ASP A 276 -20.00 1.75 -13.44
C ASP A 276 -18.63 2.43 -13.60
N VAL A 277 -17.87 2.58 -12.51
CA VAL A 277 -16.51 3.14 -12.53
C VAL A 277 -15.55 2.23 -13.29
N PHE A 278 -15.62 0.91 -13.08
CA PHE A 278 -14.79 -0.05 -13.81
C PHE A 278 -14.98 0.07 -15.32
N LEU A 279 -16.24 0.09 -15.77
CA LEU A 279 -16.58 0.21 -17.18
C LEU A 279 -16.20 1.59 -17.74
N ALA A 280 -16.47 2.68 -17.02
CA ALA A 280 -16.07 4.03 -17.41
C ALA A 280 -14.54 4.17 -17.54
N CYS A 281 -13.79 3.50 -16.69
CA CYS A 281 -12.33 3.40 -16.79
C CYS A 281 -11.83 2.36 -17.80
N ARG A 282 -12.71 1.72 -18.59
CA ARG A 282 -12.39 0.70 -19.62
C ARG A 282 -11.72 -0.56 -19.04
N GLY A 283 -11.99 -0.91 -17.79
CA GLY A 283 -11.52 -2.13 -17.16
C GLY A 283 -10.01 -2.25 -17.01
N PHE A 284 -9.51 -3.47 -16.96
CA PHE A 284 -8.07 -3.75 -16.94
C PHE A 284 -7.45 -3.54 -18.34
N ALA A 285 -6.22 -3.04 -18.38
CA ALA A 285 -5.47 -2.91 -19.63
C ALA A 285 -5.11 -4.31 -20.18
N ALA A 286 -5.81 -4.74 -21.24
CA ALA A 286 -5.65 -6.09 -21.80
C ALA A 286 -4.28 -6.35 -22.45
N ASP A 287 -3.58 -5.30 -22.85
CA ASP A 287 -2.23 -5.33 -23.40
C ASP A 287 -1.13 -5.37 -22.32
N MET A 288 -1.49 -5.23 -21.03
CA MET A 288 -0.57 -5.41 -19.91
C MET A 288 -0.61 -6.85 -19.39
N ARG A 289 0.55 -7.48 -19.33
CA ARG A 289 0.68 -8.80 -18.75
C ARG A 289 0.73 -8.79 -17.22
N LEU A 290 1.25 -7.70 -16.63
CA LEU A 290 1.40 -7.48 -15.18
C LEU A 290 1.33 -5.99 -14.89
N GLY A 291 0.80 -5.65 -13.71
CA GLY A 291 0.59 -4.28 -13.27
C GLY A 291 -0.71 -3.66 -13.78
N GLU A 292 -1.60 -4.47 -14.36
CA GLU A 292 -2.92 -4.08 -14.81
C GLU A 292 -3.79 -3.56 -13.66
N ASP A 293 -3.58 -4.06 -12.46
CA ASP A 293 -4.23 -3.65 -11.22
C ASP A 293 -3.73 -2.28 -10.75
N VAL A 294 -2.42 -2.05 -10.81
CA VAL A 294 -1.81 -0.75 -10.54
C VAL A 294 -2.31 0.29 -11.54
N ASP A 295 -2.31 -0.04 -12.83
CA ASP A 295 -2.80 0.82 -13.91
C ASP A 295 -4.27 1.20 -13.69
N LEU A 296 -5.14 0.23 -13.40
CA LEU A 296 -6.55 0.48 -13.11
C LEU A 296 -6.71 1.42 -11.91
N ALA A 297 -6.05 1.13 -10.80
CA ALA A 297 -6.12 1.96 -9.59
C ALA A 297 -5.68 3.41 -9.88
N TRP A 298 -4.62 3.60 -10.65
CA TRP A 298 -4.14 4.95 -10.99
C TRP A 298 -5.03 5.67 -12.01
N ARG A 299 -5.73 4.95 -12.92
CA ARG A 299 -6.75 5.56 -13.80
C ARG A 299 -7.97 6.01 -13.01
N VAL A 300 -8.43 5.21 -12.04
CA VAL A 300 -9.54 5.54 -11.15
C VAL A 300 -9.18 6.75 -10.27
N LEU A 301 -7.98 6.80 -9.70
CA LEU A 301 -7.53 7.98 -8.95
C LEU A 301 -7.48 9.25 -9.80
N ARG A 302 -7.10 9.15 -11.08
CA ARG A 302 -7.11 10.30 -12.00
C ARG A 302 -8.52 10.78 -12.39
N SER A 303 -9.52 9.92 -12.33
CA SER A 303 -10.91 10.34 -12.51
C SER A 303 -11.50 11.12 -11.32
N GLY A 304 -10.73 11.25 -10.23
CA GLY A 304 -11.14 11.94 -9.01
C GLY A 304 -11.77 11.02 -7.96
N ALA A 305 -12.01 9.75 -8.29
CA ALA A 305 -12.50 8.77 -7.33
C ALA A 305 -11.36 8.27 -6.41
N ARG A 306 -11.73 7.70 -5.26
CA ARG A 306 -10.80 7.22 -4.25
C ARG A 306 -10.64 5.70 -4.34
N VAL A 307 -9.44 5.24 -3.97
CA VAL A 307 -9.08 3.84 -3.81
C VAL A 307 -8.68 3.61 -2.37
N HIS A 308 -9.20 2.57 -1.73
CA HIS A 308 -8.98 2.31 -0.31
C HIS A 308 -8.48 0.89 -0.08
N TYR A 309 -7.55 0.73 0.86
CA TYR A 309 -7.12 -0.56 1.38
C TYR A 309 -7.72 -0.79 2.75
N ALA A 310 -8.41 -1.91 2.93
CA ALA A 310 -8.85 -2.39 4.23
C ALA A 310 -7.98 -3.57 4.68
N ALA A 311 -7.40 -3.48 5.88
CA ALA A 311 -6.62 -4.60 6.44
C ALA A 311 -7.54 -5.73 6.97
N ALA A 312 -8.59 -6.02 6.22
CA ALA A 312 -9.66 -6.98 6.49
C ALA A 312 -10.04 -7.69 5.18
N GLY A 313 -11.12 -8.45 5.16
CA GLY A 313 -11.58 -9.13 3.95
C GLY A 313 -10.48 -10.00 3.35
N THR A 314 -10.05 -11.01 4.13
CA THR A 314 -8.84 -11.77 3.82
C THR A 314 -9.05 -12.77 2.69
N ILE A 315 -8.09 -12.82 1.78
CA ILE A 315 -7.90 -13.90 0.79
C ILE A 315 -6.57 -14.60 1.07
N THR A 316 -6.58 -15.93 1.08
CA THR A 316 -5.37 -16.75 1.11
C THR A 316 -4.99 -17.10 -0.33
N HIS A 317 -3.80 -16.69 -0.77
CA HIS A 317 -3.27 -16.95 -2.10
C HIS A 317 -2.21 -18.04 -2.04
N ASP A 318 -2.27 -19.02 -2.95
CA ASP A 318 -1.27 -20.11 -3.02
C ASP A 318 0.08 -19.55 -3.49
N HIS A 319 0.97 -19.31 -2.50
CA HIS A 319 2.28 -18.73 -2.76
C HIS A 319 3.26 -19.76 -3.36
N ARG A 320 4.24 -19.25 -4.08
CA ARG A 320 5.21 -20.09 -4.76
C ARG A 320 6.24 -20.68 -3.80
N ALA A 321 6.28 -22.00 -3.70
CA ALA A 321 7.22 -22.73 -2.84
C ALA A 321 8.61 -23.00 -3.46
N ARG A 322 8.79 -22.77 -4.79
CA ARG A 322 10.03 -23.03 -5.51
C ARG A 322 10.80 -21.75 -5.79
N LEU A 323 12.10 -21.73 -5.48
CA LEU A 323 12.97 -20.56 -5.65
C LEU A 323 12.94 -20.00 -7.09
N GLY A 324 13.10 -20.85 -8.10
CA GLY A 324 13.08 -20.40 -9.49
C GLY A 324 11.76 -19.75 -9.90
N ALA A 325 10.62 -20.21 -9.37
CA ALA A 325 9.32 -19.60 -9.62
C ALA A 325 9.17 -18.25 -8.92
N LEU A 326 9.67 -18.14 -7.67
CA LEU A 326 9.75 -16.88 -6.93
C LEU A 326 10.54 -15.84 -7.72
N LEU A 327 11.79 -16.16 -8.07
CA LEU A 327 12.70 -15.21 -8.75
C LEU A 327 12.16 -14.77 -10.12
N ARG A 328 11.61 -15.71 -10.90
CA ARG A 328 10.97 -15.39 -12.19
C ARG A 328 9.83 -14.41 -12.02
N ARG A 329 8.96 -14.64 -11.03
CA ARG A 329 7.83 -13.74 -10.75
C ARG A 329 8.29 -12.35 -10.31
N ARG A 330 9.36 -12.27 -9.49
CA ARG A 330 9.95 -10.98 -9.09
C ARG A 330 10.54 -10.21 -10.29
N ALA A 331 11.23 -10.91 -11.18
CA ALA A 331 11.73 -10.30 -12.42
C ALA A 331 10.58 -9.83 -13.32
N ASP A 332 9.50 -10.58 -13.39
CA ASP A 332 8.31 -10.19 -14.15
C ASP A 332 7.65 -8.93 -13.56
N TYR A 333 7.50 -8.84 -12.23
CA TYR A 333 7.02 -7.62 -11.57
C TYR A 333 7.96 -6.43 -11.83
N GLY A 334 9.28 -6.62 -11.74
CA GLY A 334 10.23 -5.56 -12.07
C GLY A 334 10.06 -5.07 -13.52
N SER A 335 9.80 -5.96 -14.46
CA SER A 335 9.68 -5.58 -15.88
C SER A 335 8.43 -4.74 -16.19
N SER A 336 7.38 -4.82 -15.37
CA SER A 336 6.16 -4.01 -15.55
C SER A 336 6.32 -2.54 -15.15
N GLU A 337 7.34 -2.19 -14.35
CA GLU A 337 7.53 -0.80 -13.91
C GLU A 337 7.75 0.17 -15.08
N ALA A 338 8.48 -0.23 -16.10
CA ALA A 338 8.71 0.62 -17.25
C ALA A 338 7.42 0.92 -18.02
N ASP A 339 6.55 -0.07 -18.16
CA ASP A 339 5.23 0.09 -18.80
C ASP A 339 4.32 1.00 -17.97
N LEU A 340 4.28 0.80 -16.65
CA LEU A 340 3.51 1.64 -15.74
C LEU A 340 3.98 3.11 -15.77
N GLN A 341 5.28 3.35 -15.77
CA GLN A 341 5.80 4.73 -15.78
C GLN A 341 5.70 5.41 -17.14
N ASP A 342 5.66 4.64 -18.22
CA ASP A 342 5.36 5.18 -19.54
C ASP A 342 3.89 5.64 -19.64
N ARG A 343 2.95 4.82 -19.15
CA ARG A 343 1.51 5.14 -19.11
C ARG A 343 1.16 6.25 -18.10
N HIS A 344 1.92 6.33 -17.01
CA HIS A 344 1.66 7.24 -15.89
C HIS A 344 2.90 8.08 -15.53
N PRO A 345 3.38 8.98 -16.42
CA PRO A 345 4.64 9.70 -16.23
C PRO A 345 4.67 10.60 -14.99
N GLY A 346 3.50 11.01 -14.47
CA GLY A 346 3.38 11.80 -13.24
C GLY A 346 3.59 11.00 -11.93
N ASN A 347 3.61 9.69 -12.01
CA ASN A 347 3.73 8.78 -10.86
C ASN A 347 5.16 8.24 -10.66
N GLY A 348 6.16 9.01 -11.09
CA GLY A 348 7.56 8.64 -10.95
C GLY A 348 7.97 8.38 -9.49
N ARG A 349 8.88 7.43 -9.32
CA ARG A 349 9.43 7.05 -8.02
C ARG A 349 10.16 8.23 -7.37
N ILE A 350 9.95 8.43 -6.06
CA ILE A 350 10.67 9.43 -5.27
C ILE A 350 11.68 8.72 -4.38
N MET A 351 12.95 9.14 -4.44
CA MET A 351 14.00 8.68 -3.53
C MET A 351 14.32 9.81 -2.56
N HIS A 352 14.23 9.51 -1.28
CA HIS A 352 14.59 10.44 -0.21
C HIS A 352 16.05 10.24 0.18
N LEU A 353 16.87 11.29 0.04
CA LEU A 353 18.27 11.28 0.41
C LEU A 353 18.46 11.95 1.79
N PRO A 354 18.78 11.20 2.86
CA PRO A 354 19.04 11.76 4.18
C PRO A 354 20.45 12.38 4.22
N CYS A 355 20.55 13.70 4.35
CA CYS A 355 21.85 14.41 4.34
C CYS A 355 22.83 13.86 5.42
N ALA A 356 22.36 13.74 6.66
CA ALA A 356 23.19 13.19 7.74
C ALA A 356 23.55 11.71 7.50
N GLY A 357 22.62 10.91 6.97
CA GLY A 357 22.87 9.52 6.61
C GLY A 357 23.91 9.37 5.50
N LEU A 358 23.87 10.22 4.48
CA LEU A 358 24.86 10.24 3.41
C LEU A 358 26.24 10.64 3.91
N LEU A 359 26.35 11.60 4.84
CA LEU A 359 27.60 11.96 5.49
C LEU A 359 28.18 10.78 6.28
N MET A 360 27.34 10.03 6.98
CA MET A 360 27.77 8.82 7.68
C MET A 360 28.28 7.72 6.74
N LEU A 361 27.60 7.51 5.61
CA LEU A 361 28.04 6.57 4.57
C LEU A 361 29.36 7.04 3.91
N ALA A 362 29.48 8.35 3.63
CA ALA A 362 30.72 8.92 3.12
C ALA A 362 31.87 8.80 4.13
N ALA A 363 31.61 8.99 5.41
CA ALA A 363 32.61 8.77 6.48
C ALA A 363 33.07 7.32 6.54
N LEU A 364 32.18 6.34 6.36
CA LEU A 364 32.54 4.92 6.28
C LEU A 364 33.48 4.63 5.11
N ALA A 365 33.22 5.22 3.94
CA ALA A 365 34.08 5.06 2.77
C ALA A 365 35.44 5.76 2.93
N ALA A 366 35.45 6.94 3.57
CA ALA A 366 36.65 7.72 3.78
C ALA A 366 37.54 7.18 4.91
N PHE A 367 37.00 6.44 5.88
CA PHE A 367 37.71 6.00 7.07
C PHE A 367 39.01 5.26 6.77
N PRO A 368 39.10 4.28 5.86
CA PRO A 368 40.37 3.59 5.56
C PRO A 368 41.35 4.45 4.77
N LEU A 369 40.92 5.55 4.17
CA LEU A 369 41.75 6.42 3.33
C LEU A 369 42.22 7.68 4.06
N ALA A 370 41.34 8.29 4.85
CA ALA A 370 41.56 9.58 5.51
C ALA A 370 40.69 9.68 6.77
N TRP A 371 41.10 9.04 7.86
CA TRP A 371 40.34 9.03 9.12
C TRP A 371 40.00 10.44 9.67
N PRO A 372 40.84 11.50 9.52
CA PRO A 372 40.46 12.85 9.97
C PRO A 372 39.29 13.41 9.21
N ALA A 373 39.21 13.16 7.88
CA ALA A 373 38.05 13.54 7.06
C ALA A 373 36.80 12.78 7.46
N ALA A 374 36.91 11.49 7.73
CA ALA A 374 35.81 10.68 8.25
C ALA A 374 35.29 11.21 9.61
N ALA A 375 36.21 11.55 10.54
CA ALA A 375 35.84 12.15 11.82
C ALA A 375 35.10 13.49 11.64
N ALA A 376 35.58 14.36 10.73
CA ALA A 376 34.92 15.61 10.43
C ALA A 376 33.50 15.39 9.86
N MET A 377 33.28 14.41 8.97
CA MET A 377 31.97 14.07 8.42
C MET A 377 31.02 13.54 9.51
N ILE A 378 31.51 12.70 10.42
CA ILE A 378 30.74 12.20 11.57
C ILE A 378 30.34 13.36 12.48
N ALA A 379 31.28 14.26 12.82
CA ALA A 379 31.00 15.45 13.62
C ALA A 379 29.96 16.35 12.99
N LEU A 380 30.03 16.55 11.66
CA LEU A 380 29.04 17.34 10.91
C LEU A 380 27.66 16.65 10.95
N ALA A 381 27.57 15.36 10.71
CA ALA A 381 26.31 14.60 10.78
C ALA A 381 25.69 14.67 12.18
N ALA A 382 26.50 14.51 13.24
CA ALA A 382 26.06 14.65 14.62
C ALA A 382 25.59 16.09 14.93
N GLY A 383 26.29 17.11 14.44
CA GLY A 383 25.88 18.51 14.53
C GLY A 383 24.53 18.78 13.86
N MET A 384 24.31 18.23 12.66
CA MET A 384 23.01 18.34 11.97
C MET A 384 21.88 17.69 12.79
N ALA A 385 22.10 16.48 13.32
CA ALA A 385 21.12 15.80 14.16
C ALA A 385 20.83 16.57 15.46
N ALA A 386 21.88 17.16 16.09
CA ALA A 386 21.72 17.99 17.27
C ALA A 386 20.92 19.26 16.99
N ILE A 387 21.19 19.96 15.88
CA ILE A 387 20.46 21.16 15.44
C ILE A 387 18.99 20.79 15.18
N GLU A 388 18.73 19.68 14.52
CA GLU A 388 17.38 19.16 14.31
C GLU A 388 16.66 18.90 15.64
N GLY A 389 17.34 18.28 16.60
CA GLY A 389 16.85 18.05 17.96
C GLY A 389 16.49 19.34 18.69
N ILE A 390 17.37 20.34 18.63
CA ILE A 390 17.12 21.64 19.22
C ILE A 390 15.91 22.32 18.56
N LYS A 391 15.82 22.32 17.22
CA LYS A 391 14.67 22.85 16.49
C LYS A 391 13.36 22.16 16.87
N LYS A 392 13.35 20.82 16.92
CA LYS A 392 12.18 20.03 17.35
C LYS A 392 11.80 20.34 18.79
N ARG A 393 12.77 20.39 19.70
CA ARG A 393 12.54 20.72 21.13
C ARG A 393 11.97 22.11 21.31
N ARG A 394 12.56 23.14 20.67
CA ARG A 394 12.04 24.53 20.71
C ARG A 394 10.61 24.60 20.19
N ARG A 395 10.31 23.88 19.14
CA ARG A 395 9.00 23.81 18.50
C ARG A 395 7.95 23.17 19.43
N LEU A 396 8.30 22.04 20.06
CA LEU A 396 7.41 21.35 21.00
C LEU A 396 7.15 22.21 22.23
N ARG A 397 8.17 22.90 22.77
CA ARG A 397 8.01 23.84 23.88
C ARG A 397 7.11 25.03 23.56
N ARG A 398 7.19 25.58 22.32
CA ARG A 398 6.30 26.67 21.88
C ARG A 398 4.81 26.30 21.86
N ILE A 399 4.49 25.03 21.83
CA ILE A 399 3.13 24.50 21.86
C ILE A 399 2.77 23.85 23.21
N GLY A 400 3.53 24.19 24.28
CA GLY A 400 3.26 23.73 25.63
C GLY A 400 3.70 22.31 25.96
N LEU A 401 4.39 21.59 25.01
CA LEU A 401 4.84 20.21 25.23
C LEU A 401 6.26 20.14 25.78
N ALA A 402 6.40 19.61 26.98
CA ALA A 402 7.66 19.25 27.59
C ALA A 402 7.99 17.77 27.29
N VAL A 403 8.69 17.50 26.18
CA VAL A 403 9.15 16.14 25.85
C VAL A 403 10.54 15.93 26.42
N PRO A 404 10.81 14.83 27.15
CA PRO A 404 12.14 14.49 27.65
C PRO A 404 13.17 14.39 26.50
N ALA A 405 14.39 14.89 26.76
CA ALA A 405 15.45 14.90 25.73
C ALA A 405 15.78 13.50 25.21
N THR A 406 15.70 12.47 26.08
CA THR A 406 15.90 11.07 25.70
C THR A 406 14.86 10.55 24.70
N ARG A 407 13.59 10.89 24.89
CA ARG A 407 12.52 10.52 23.92
C ARG A 407 12.70 11.23 22.58
N LEU A 408 13.13 12.49 22.62
CA LEU A 408 13.40 13.26 21.41
C LEU A 408 14.60 12.69 20.65
N ALA A 409 15.71 12.39 21.33
CA ALA A 409 16.88 11.74 20.75
C ALA A 409 16.51 10.39 20.13
N ALA A 410 15.76 9.54 20.85
CA ALA A 410 15.29 8.27 20.34
C ALA A 410 14.38 8.43 19.08
N SER A 411 13.58 9.49 18.99
CA SER A 411 12.79 9.80 17.80
C SER A 411 13.68 10.15 16.61
N ILE A 412 14.71 10.98 16.80
CA ILE A 412 15.65 11.39 15.75
C ILE A 412 16.43 10.18 15.25
N ILE A 413 16.98 9.35 16.15
CA ILE A 413 17.68 8.12 15.79
C ILE A 413 16.78 7.19 14.95
N ARG A 414 15.52 7.02 15.35
CA ARG A 414 14.57 6.20 14.57
C ARG A 414 14.28 6.80 13.19
N GLU A 415 14.16 8.12 13.09
CA GLU A 415 13.92 8.79 11.79
C GLU A 415 15.09 8.63 10.83
N HIS A 416 16.33 8.83 11.32
CA HIS A 416 17.52 8.60 10.51
C HIS A 416 17.70 7.13 10.17
N GLY A 417 17.43 6.21 11.11
CA GLY A 417 17.43 4.76 10.87
C GLY A 417 16.40 4.35 9.81
N ALA A 418 15.18 4.88 9.89
CA ALA A 418 14.15 4.62 8.88
C ALA A 418 14.55 5.19 7.50
N SER A 419 15.16 6.39 7.48
CA SER A 419 15.63 6.98 6.23
C SER A 419 16.75 6.16 5.59
N LEU A 420 17.69 5.64 6.40
CA LEU A 420 18.74 4.74 5.94
C LEU A 420 18.19 3.39 5.46
N TYR A 421 17.19 2.85 6.17
CA TYR A 421 16.47 1.64 5.74
C TYR A 421 15.83 1.83 4.36
N HIS A 422 15.08 2.91 4.15
CA HIS A 422 14.42 3.16 2.85
C HIS A 422 15.43 3.41 1.73
N LEU A 423 16.50 4.18 2.00
CA LEU A 423 17.58 4.37 1.05
C LEU A 423 18.24 3.03 0.70
N GLY A 424 18.59 2.21 1.71
CA GLY A 424 19.20 0.89 1.51
C GLY A 424 18.29 -0.06 0.73
N HIS A 425 16.98 -0.06 1.03
CA HIS A 425 16.00 -0.85 0.29
C HIS A 425 15.92 -0.43 -1.18
N ASP A 426 15.80 0.88 -1.46
CA ASP A 426 15.72 1.43 -2.81
C ASP A 426 17.00 1.16 -3.62
N VAL A 427 18.16 1.39 -3.01
CA VAL A 427 19.45 1.14 -3.66
C VAL A 427 19.62 -0.34 -3.94
N THR A 428 19.32 -1.23 -2.99
CA THR A 428 19.44 -2.69 -3.20
C THR A 428 18.49 -3.17 -4.29
N ARG A 429 17.26 -2.64 -4.36
CA ARG A 429 16.23 -3.04 -5.32
C ARG A 429 16.54 -2.63 -6.76
N TYR A 430 17.14 -1.47 -6.99
CA TYR A 430 17.32 -0.91 -8.33
C TYR A 430 18.78 -0.88 -8.79
N TYR A 431 19.73 -0.83 -7.85
CA TYR A 431 21.16 -0.64 -8.11
C TYR A 431 22.07 -1.59 -7.29
N GLY A 432 21.52 -2.59 -6.61
CA GLY A 432 22.27 -3.49 -5.73
C GLY A 432 23.41 -4.22 -6.43
N LEU A 433 23.18 -4.74 -7.65
CA LEU A 433 24.21 -5.44 -8.42
C LEU A 433 25.39 -4.51 -8.79
N PRO A 434 25.20 -3.30 -9.37
CA PRO A 434 26.32 -2.37 -9.61
C PRO A 434 27.01 -1.93 -8.32
N VAL A 435 26.25 -1.68 -7.23
CA VAL A 435 26.86 -1.32 -5.95
C VAL A 435 27.77 -2.42 -5.43
N ALA A 436 27.33 -3.67 -5.48
CA ALA A 436 28.16 -4.82 -5.10
C ALA A 436 29.41 -4.94 -5.98
N ALA A 437 29.26 -4.85 -7.32
CA ALA A 437 30.36 -4.94 -8.26
C ALA A 437 31.42 -3.83 -8.03
N VAL A 438 30.97 -2.57 -7.92
CA VAL A 438 31.88 -1.43 -7.67
C VAL A 438 32.58 -1.56 -6.32
N SER A 439 31.90 -2.09 -5.29
CA SER A 439 32.52 -2.27 -3.97
C SER A 439 33.60 -3.34 -3.95
N VAL A 440 33.48 -4.35 -4.80
CA VAL A 440 34.56 -5.36 -4.98
C VAL A 440 35.76 -4.74 -5.70
N LEU A 441 35.50 -3.90 -6.72
CA LEU A 441 36.57 -3.23 -7.49
C LEU A 441 37.25 -2.11 -6.68
N TRP A 442 36.52 -1.49 -5.74
CA TRP A 442 37.05 -0.45 -4.88
C TRP A 442 36.70 -0.73 -3.41
N PRO A 443 37.57 -1.48 -2.68
CA PRO A 443 37.31 -1.99 -1.34
C PRO A 443 36.90 -0.96 -0.29
N PRO A 444 37.30 0.33 -0.32
CA PRO A 444 36.80 1.33 0.59
C PRO A 444 35.27 1.51 0.62
N LEU A 445 34.56 1.08 -0.46
CA LEU A 445 33.09 1.06 -0.49
C LEU A 445 32.45 -0.17 0.18
N LEU A 446 33.19 -1.23 0.49
CA LEU A 446 32.65 -2.44 1.10
C LEU A 446 31.84 -2.17 2.39
N PRO A 447 32.29 -1.32 3.34
CA PRO A 447 31.50 -1.02 4.53
C PRO A 447 30.18 -0.30 4.20
N VAL A 448 30.19 0.58 3.17
CA VAL A 448 29.00 1.29 2.69
C VAL A 448 28.00 0.31 2.06
N ALA A 449 28.49 -0.56 1.17
CA ALA A 449 27.67 -1.59 0.55
C ALA A 449 27.10 -2.56 1.61
N ALA A 450 27.89 -2.94 2.60
CA ALA A 450 27.43 -3.78 3.71
C ALA A 450 26.28 -3.11 4.46
N VAL A 451 26.38 -1.83 4.82
CA VAL A 451 25.30 -1.11 5.49
C VAL A 451 24.05 -1.05 4.60
N ILE A 452 24.18 -0.64 3.33
CA ILE A 452 23.07 -0.51 2.39
C ILE A 452 22.36 -1.85 2.15
N MET A 453 23.12 -2.94 2.01
CA MET A 453 22.57 -4.24 1.64
C MET A 453 22.17 -5.11 2.84
N LEU A 454 22.64 -4.84 4.06
CA LEU A 454 22.32 -5.62 5.26
C LEU A 454 21.26 -4.98 6.15
N VAL A 455 21.23 -3.64 6.24
CA VAL A 455 20.26 -2.96 7.12
C VAL A 455 18.80 -3.30 6.74
N PRO A 456 18.37 -3.23 5.48
CA PRO A 456 16.98 -3.56 5.14
C PRO A 456 16.58 -5.00 5.50
N PRO A 457 17.28 -6.06 5.08
CA PRO A 457 16.86 -7.43 5.41
C PRO A 457 16.93 -7.76 6.88
N VAL A 458 17.90 -7.20 7.64
CA VAL A 458 17.98 -7.38 9.11
C VAL A 458 16.79 -6.72 9.80
N CYS A 459 16.43 -5.51 9.40
CA CYS A 459 15.24 -4.81 9.92
C CYS A 459 13.96 -5.57 9.58
N ASP A 460 13.82 -6.03 8.33
CA ASP A 460 12.64 -6.77 7.89
C ASP A 460 12.50 -8.11 8.61
N HIS A 461 13.58 -8.88 8.76
CA HIS A 461 13.57 -10.14 9.50
C HIS A 461 13.01 -9.96 10.91
N ARG A 462 13.48 -8.91 11.64
CA ARG A 462 13.02 -8.62 13.00
C ARG A 462 11.58 -8.13 13.05
N ARG A 463 11.22 -7.21 12.15
CA ARG A 463 9.89 -6.59 12.09
C ARG A 463 8.80 -7.59 11.71
N LEU A 464 9.08 -8.44 10.73
CA LEU A 464 8.14 -9.42 10.20
C LEU A 464 8.12 -10.72 11.03
N LYS A 465 9.00 -10.83 12.04
CA LYS A 465 9.13 -12.04 12.87
C LYS A 465 9.26 -13.30 12.02
N ALA A 466 10.11 -13.23 10.97
CA ALA A 466 10.33 -14.34 10.07
C ALA A 466 10.78 -15.60 10.81
N SER A 467 10.16 -16.73 10.50
CA SER A 467 10.52 -18.04 11.09
C SER A 467 11.84 -18.60 10.58
N LEU A 468 12.40 -18.01 9.52
CA LEU A 468 13.67 -18.38 8.91
C LEU A 468 14.86 -17.92 9.73
N SER A 469 16.03 -18.62 9.61
CA SER A 469 17.27 -18.08 10.10
C SER A 469 17.62 -16.76 9.41
N LEU A 470 18.29 -15.85 10.12
CA LEU A 470 18.65 -14.54 9.58
C LEU A 470 19.48 -14.68 8.28
N ALA A 471 20.42 -15.62 8.25
CA ALA A 471 21.26 -15.84 7.07
C ALA A 471 20.44 -16.30 5.84
N ALA A 472 19.52 -17.25 6.03
CA ALA A 472 18.62 -17.70 4.96
C ALA A 472 17.71 -16.56 4.47
N PHE A 473 17.19 -15.75 5.39
CA PHE A 473 16.37 -14.59 5.05
C PHE A 473 17.14 -13.55 4.23
N ILE A 474 18.38 -13.21 4.64
CA ILE A 474 19.26 -12.28 3.91
C ILE A 474 19.56 -12.80 2.50
N GLY A 475 19.90 -14.08 2.38
CA GLY A 475 20.19 -14.70 1.08
C GLY A 475 19.00 -14.63 0.13
N LEU A 476 17.81 -15.01 0.59
CA LEU A 476 16.57 -14.92 -0.19
C LEU A 476 16.20 -13.48 -0.54
N TYR A 477 16.38 -12.54 0.40
CA TYR A 477 16.17 -11.12 0.16
C TYR A 477 17.05 -10.58 -0.98
N TRP A 478 18.34 -10.90 -0.97
CA TRP A 478 19.24 -10.44 -2.04
C TRP A 478 18.91 -11.07 -3.40
N LEU A 479 18.56 -12.35 -3.43
CA LEU A 479 18.13 -13.02 -4.65
C LEU A 479 16.83 -12.39 -5.18
N GLU A 480 15.88 -12.11 -4.31
CA GLU A 480 14.63 -11.40 -4.66
C GLU A 480 14.93 -10.02 -5.28
N MET A 481 15.77 -9.21 -4.60
CA MET A 481 16.13 -7.87 -5.08
C MET A 481 16.89 -7.90 -6.41
N ALA A 482 17.82 -8.82 -6.57
CA ALA A 482 18.56 -9.00 -7.82
C ALA A 482 17.64 -9.42 -8.98
N ALA A 483 16.73 -10.36 -8.74
CA ALA A 483 15.74 -10.78 -9.75
C ALA A 483 14.83 -9.61 -10.16
N TYR A 484 14.34 -8.84 -9.18
CA TYR A 484 13.52 -7.66 -9.44
C TYR A 484 14.27 -6.61 -10.25
N GLN A 485 15.52 -6.29 -9.87
CA GLN A 485 16.39 -5.35 -10.57
C GLN A 485 16.62 -5.74 -12.02
N LEU A 486 16.95 -7.01 -12.27
CA LEU A 486 17.12 -7.53 -13.64
C LEU A 486 15.82 -7.41 -14.46
N GLY A 487 14.68 -7.62 -13.80
CA GLY A 487 13.37 -7.37 -14.39
C GLY A 487 13.17 -5.91 -14.79
N VAL A 488 13.45 -4.96 -13.88
CA VAL A 488 13.37 -3.52 -14.18
C VAL A 488 14.25 -3.14 -15.37
N TRP A 489 15.50 -3.62 -15.40
CA TRP A 489 16.41 -3.33 -16.49
C TRP A 489 15.90 -3.90 -17.82
N ARG A 490 15.43 -5.17 -17.80
CA ARG A 490 14.80 -5.79 -18.98
C ARG A 490 13.61 -4.97 -19.49
N GLY A 491 12.71 -4.54 -18.58
CA GLY A 491 11.56 -3.71 -18.91
C GLY A 491 11.95 -2.35 -19.49
N CYS A 492 12.93 -1.68 -18.88
CA CYS A 492 13.45 -0.41 -19.36
C CYS A 492 14.03 -0.52 -20.78
N LEU A 493 14.81 -1.55 -21.06
CA LEU A 493 15.38 -1.80 -22.38
C LEU A 493 14.30 -2.13 -23.42
N ALA A 494 13.34 -3.02 -23.06
CA ALA A 494 12.28 -3.44 -23.97
C ALA A 494 11.34 -2.29 -24.36
N ARG A 495 11.00 -1.41 -23.40
CA ARG A 495 10.10 -0.28 -23.60
C ARG A 495 10.83 1.03 -23.95
N ARG A 496 12.16 1.05 -23.90
CA ARG A 496 13.00 2.26 -24.04
C ARG A 496 12.58 3.38 -23.05
N CYS A 497 12.04 2.99 -21.90
CA CYS A 497 11.61 3.87 -20.82
C CYS A 497 12.52 3.67 -19.60
N TYR A 498 13.40 4.64 -19.31
CA TYR A 498 14.38 4.53 -18.23
C TYR A 498 13.95 5.27 -16.95
N ARG A 499 12.72 5.80 -16.91
CA ARG A 499 12.17 6.51 -15.74
C ARG A 499 12.22 5.71 -14.43
N PRO A 500 12.01 4.36 -14.40
CA PRO A 500 12.18 3.57 -13.18
C PRO A 500 13.57 3.67 -12.57
N LEU A 501 14.60 3.89 -13.39
CA LEU A 501 15.99 4.04 -12.98
C LEU A 501 16.38 5.49 -12.64
N LEU A 502 15.51 6.46 -12.89
CA LEU A 502 15.76 7.89 -12.69
C LEU A 502 14.75 8.46 -11.67
N PRO A 503 14.89 8.16 -10.36
CA PRO A 503 13.95 8.63 -9.37
C PRO A 503 14.04 10.15 -9.21
N LEU A 504 12.92 10.75 -8.81
CA LEU A 504 12.90 12.13 -8.34
C LEU A 504 13.58 12.18 -6.98
N ILE A 505 14.69 12.91 -6.89
CA ILE A 505 15.46 13.05 -5.66
C ILE A 505 14.82 14.13 -4.78
N ARG A 506 14.53 13.79 -3.52
CA ARG A 506 14.15 14.74 -2.49
C ARG A 506 15.14 14.66 -1.33
N TRP A 507 15.76 15.79 -1.04
CA TRP A 507 16.65 15.92 0.10
C TRP A 507 15.86 15.96 1.41
N ARG A 508 16.31 15.21 2.39
CA ARG A 508 15.75 15.19 3.74
C ARG A 508 16.84 15.66 4.71
N SER A 509 16.58 16.83 5.30
CA SER A 509 17.43 17.38 6.37
C SER A 509 17.16 16.72 7.71
#